data_bc390237ded3d7652b96095f9140a85b
#
_entry.id   bc390237ded3d7652b96095f9140a85b
#
_cell.length_a   1.000
_cell.length_b   1.000
_cell.length_c   1.000
_cell.angle_alpha   90.00
_cell.angle_beta   90.00
_cell.angle_gamma   90.00
#
_symmetry.space_group_name_H-M   'P 1'
#
loop_
_entity.id
_entity.type
_entity.pdbx_description
1 polymer ?
#
loop_
_entity_poly.entity_id
_entity_poly.type
_entity_poly.pdbx_seq_one_letter_code
_entity_poly.pdbx_strand_id
1 'polypeptide(L)'
;TMHKLGYDVMRIDEKEFTGSIIGEITTEIQNSIALIADLTGNRGGVYYEAGIARGLQLCNHPIKLILTCQQDFFVNEKVHFDVSGDNIILYKNDEELKEKLEKRLTSVLQNVSNI
;
A
#
# COMPACT_ATOMS: atom_id res chain seq x y z
N THR A 1 8.33 9.54 -4.25
CA THR A 1 9.23 8.46 -3.78
C THR A 1 9.41 7.39 -4.85
N MET A 2 8.33 6.85 -5.38
CA MET A 2 8.41 5.82 -6.45
C MET A 2 9.02 6.35 -7.73
N HIS A 3 8.70 7.58 -8.12
CA HIS A 3 9.32 8.22 -9.30
C HIS A 3 10.83 8.35 -9.15
N LYS A 4 11.29 8.68 -7.94
CA LYS A 4 12.72 8.76 -7.65
C LYS A 4 13.43 7.43 -7.83
N LEU A 5 12.70 6.32 -7.62
CA LEU A 5 13.22 4.97 -7.79
C LEU A 5 12.99 4.42 -9.21
N GLY A 6 12.43 5.22 -10.11
CA GLY A 6 12.24 4.84 -11.50
C GLY A 6 10.97 4.04 -11.80
N TYR A 7 9.96 4.10 -10.94
CA TYR A 7 8.70 3.40 -11.13
C TYR A 7 7.56 4.36 -11.43
N ASP A 8 6.61 3.92 -12.24
CA ASP A 8 5.38 4.66 -12.47
C ASP A 8 4.46 4.53 -11.26
N VAL A 9 3.84 5.64 -10.87
CA VAL A 9 2.93 5.71 -9.73
C VAL A 9 1.57 6.17 -10.21
N MET A 10 0.53 5.46 -9.75
CA MET A 10 -0.86 5.82 -10.04
C MET A 10 -1.68 5.69 -8.77
N ARG A 11 -2.54 6.69 -8.53
CA ARG A 11 -3.57 6.57 -7.49
C ARG A 11 -4.81 5.95 -8.12
N ILE A 12 -5.35 4.93 -7.49
CA ILE A 12 -6.51 4.21 -8.04
C ILE A 12 -7.73 5.12 -8.16
N ASP A 13 -7.92 6.03 -7.22
CA ASP A 13 -9.04 6.97 -7.22
C ASP A 13 -8.94 8.05 -8.31
N GLU A 14 -7.78 8.20 -8.95
CA GLU A 14 -7.56 9.16 -10.03
C GLU A 14 -7.85 8.56 -11.41
N LYS A 15 -7.96 7.23 -11.49
CA LYS A 15 -8.19 6.55 -12.76
C LYS A 15 -9.67 6.54 -13.11
N GLU A 16 -9.99 6.84 -14.38
CA GLU A 16 -11.35 6.67 -14.90
C GLU A 16 -11.61 5.21 -15.21
N PHE A 17 -12.71 4.68 -14.70
CA PHE A 17 -13.12 3.31 -14.93
C PHE A 17 -14.35 3.28 -15.84
N THR A 18 -14.26 2.47 -16.90
CA THR A 18 -15.34 2.35 -17.88
C THR A 18 -16.15 1.07 -17.75
N GLY A 19 -15.68 0.13 -16.97
CA GLY A 19 -16.36 -1.14 -16.72
C GLY A 19 -16.64 -1.36 -15.26
N SER A 20 -16.49 -2.60 -14.81
CA SER A 20 -16.61 -2.92 -13.39
C SER A 20 -15.46 -2.28 -12.64
N ILE A 21 -15.76 -1.36 -11.72
CA ILE A 21 -14.76 -0.69 -10.89
C ILE A 21 -13.94 -1.72 -10.13
N ILE A 22 -14.61 -2.72 -9.56
CA ILE A 22 -13.92 -3.76 -8.77
C ILE A 22 -12.97 -4.58 -9.65
N GLY A 23 -13.43 -4.95 -10.86
CA GLY A 23 -12.59 -5.69 -11.80
C GLY A 23 -11.36 -4.91 -12.22
N GLU A 24 -11.51 -3.62 -12.48
CA GLU A 24 -10.41 -2.77 -12.90
C GLU A 24 -9.43 -2.52 -11.76
N ILE A 25 -9.91 -2.30 -10.54
CA ILE A 25 -9.06 -2.14 -9.36
C ILE A 25 -8.23 -3.41 -9.15
N THR A 26 -8.86 -4.57 -9.24
CA THR A 26 -8.17 -5.86 -9.06
C THR A 26 -7.08 -6.02 -10.12
N THR A 27 -7.38 -5.70 -11.37
CA THR A 27 -6.40 -5.77 -12.46
C THR A 27 -5.22 -4.85 -12.22
N GLU A 28 -5.47 -3.61 -11.79
CA GLU A 28 -4.39 -2.66 -11.49
C GLU A 28 -3.51 -3.17 -10.37
N ILE A 29 -4.10 -3.73 -9.32
CA ILE A 29 -3.33 -4.28 -8.21
C ILE A 29 -2.51 -5.47 -8.65
N GLN A 30 -3.09 -6.37 -9.45
CA GLN A 30 -2.38 -7.55 -9.99
C GLN A 30 -1.17 -7.16 -10.83
N ASN A 31 -1.25 -6.04 -11.54
CA ASN A 31 -0.18 -5.56 -12.41
C ASN A 31 0.81 -4.65 -11.70
N SER A 32 0.63 -4.42 -10.42
CA SER A 32 1.50 -3.55 -9.63
C SER A 32 2.60 -4.35 -8.94
N ILE A 33 3.76 -3.72 -8.77
CA ILE A 33 4.87 -4.29 -8.01
C ILE A 33 4.60 -4.15 -6.52
N ALA A 34 3.99 -3.03 -6.12
CA ALA A 34 3.68 -2.74 -4.73
C ALA A 34 2.38 -1.95 -4.61
N LEU A 35 1.65 -2.20 -3.54
CA LEU A 35 0.51 -1.39 -3.13
C LEU A 35 0.84 -0.72 -1.80
N ILE A 36 0.69 0.59 -1.77
CA ILE A 36 0.84 1.37 -0.54
C ILE A 36 -0.56 1.77 -0.07
N ALA A 37 -0.93 1.31 1.12
CA ALA A 37 -2.26 1.56 1.68
C ALA A 37 -2.15 2.32 3.00
N ASP A 38 -2.71 3.55 3.02
CA ASP A 38 -2.71 4.38 4.22
C ASP A 38 -3.99 4.14 5.00
N LEU A 39 -3.84 3.61 6.21
CA LEU A 39 -4.97 3.23 7.07
C LEU A 39 -5.55 4.41 7.84
N THR A 40 -4.96 5.61 7.75
CA THR A 40 -5.47 6.79 8.43
C THR A 40 -6.92 7.05 8.02
N GLY A 41 -7.80 7.21 9.00
CA GLY A 41 -9.22 7.47 8.75
C GLY A 41 -10.07 6.22 8.59
N ASN A 42 -9.49 5.03 8.64
CA ASN A 42 -10.23 3.76 8.53
C ASN A 42 -11.17 3.70 7.31
N ARG A 43 -10.71 4.19 6.16
CA ARG A 43 -11.54 4.20 4.95
C ARG A 43 -11.69 2.79 4.40
N GLY A 44 -12.95 2.39 4.17
CA GLY A 44 -13.26 1.02 3.75
C GLY A 44 -12.62 0.62 2.43
N GLY A 45 -12.54 1.54 1.46
CA GLY A 45 -11.91 1.27 0.18
C GLY A 45 -10.44 0.90 0.30
N VAL A 46 -9.72 1.56 1.21
CA VAL A 46 -8.31 1.26 1.46
C VAL A 46 -8.14 -0.14 2.00
N TYR A 47 -8.99 -0.53 2.97
CA TYR A 47 -8.95 -1.89 3.51
C TYR A 47 -9.30 -2.94 2.46
N TYR A 48 -10.25 -2.63 1.58
CA TYR A 48 -10.62 -3.52 0.49
C TYR A 48 -9.43 -3.78 -0.44
N GLU A 49 -8.75 -2.72 -0.84
CA GLU A 49 -7.58 -2.82 -1.71
C GLU A 49 -6.43 -3.57 -1.04
N ALA A 50 -6.17 -3.27 0.23
CA ALA A 50 -5.14 -3.98 1.00
C ALA A 50 -5.48 -5.47 1.11
N GLY A 51 -6.76 -5.81 1.28
CA GLY A 51 -7.21 -7.19 1.32
C GLY A 51 -6.97 -7.92 0.00
N ILE A 52 -7.20 -7.25 -1.14
CA ILE A 52 -6.90 -7.82 -2.45
C ILE A 52 -5.42 -8.15 -2.56
N ALA A 53 -4.55 -7.21 -2.21
CA ALA A 53 -3.11 -7.43 -2.27
C ALA A 53 -2.68 -8.58 -1.35
N ARG A 54 -3.22 -8.64 -0.15
CA ARG A 54 -2.93 -9.72 0.78
C ARG A 54 -3.38 -11.07 0.23
N GLY A 55 -4.57 -11.12 -0.37
CA GLY A 55 -5.07 -12.34 -1.01
C GLY A 55 -4.17 -12.81 -2.14
N LEU A 56 -3.66 -11.88 -2.93
CA LEU A 56 -2.71 -12.20 -4.00
C LEU A 56 -1.41 -12.78 -3.42
N GLN A 57 -0.90 -12.21 -2.35
CA GLN A 57 0.30 -12.73 -1.68
C GLN A 57 0.09 -14.16 -1.19
N LEU A 58 -1.09 -14.45 -0.65
CA LEU A 58 -1.42 -15.80 -0.19
C LEU A 58 -1.48 -16.81 -1.34
N CYS A 59 -1.68 -16.33 -2.57
CA CYS A 59 -1.65 -17.14 -3.78
C CYS A 59 -0.30 -17.07 -4.50
N ASN A 60 0.75 -16.71 -3.78
CA ASN A 60 2.13 -16.63 -4.29
C ASN A 60 2.38 -15.52 -5.31
N HIS A 61 1.52 -14.51 -5.36
CA HIS A 61 1.75 -13.33 -6.19
C HIS A 61 2.88 -12.48 -5.57
N PRO A 62 3.83 -11.95 -6.37
CA PRO A 62 4.99 -11.25 -5.83
C PRO A 62 4.73 -9.81 -5.39
N ILE A 63 3.52 -9.33 -5.43
CA ILE A 63 3.19 -7.96 -5.03
C ILE A 63 3.62 -7.69 -3.58
N LYS A 64 4.13 -6.49 -3.32
CA LYS A 64 4.48 -6.04 -1.97
C LYS A 64 3.35 -5.18 -1.43
N LEU A 65 2.94 -5.42 -0.19
CA LEU A 65 1.94 -4.61 0.49
C LEU A 65 2.63 -3.80 1.57
N ILE A 66 2.50 -2.48 1.49
CA ILE A 66 3.07 -1.55 2.47
C ILE A 66 1.92 -0.79 3.12
N LEU A 67 1.78 -0.96 4.43
CA LEU A 67 0.76 -0.27 5.21
C LEU A 67 1.38 0.93 5.91
N THR A 68 0.68 2.06 5.86
CA THR A 68 1.09 3.28 6.55
C THR A 68 -0.06 3.80 7.40
N CYS A 69 0.25 4.59 8.42
CA CYS A 69 -0.79 5.22 9.24
C CYS A 69 -0.19 6.40 10.01
N GLN A 70 -0.96 7.50 10.10
CA GLN A 70 -0.58 8.59 10.99
C GLN A 70 -0.47 8.09 12.42
N GLN A 71 0.61 8.47 13.10
CA GLN A 71 0.88 8.00 14.45
C GLN A 71 -0.23 8.38 15.44
N ASP A 72 -0.71 9.62 15.39
CA ASP A 72 -1.78 10.07 16.27
C ASP A 72 -3.07 9.29 16.04
N PHE A 73 -3.41 9.04 14.79
CA PHE A 73 -4.58 8.23 14.46
C PHE A 73 -4.43 6.80 14.98
N PHE A 74 -3.27 6.21 14.79
CA PHE A 74 -3.01 4.84 15.22
C PHE A 74 -3.13 4.68 16.75
N VAL A 75 -2.65 5.68 17.50
CA VAL A 75 -2.66 5.65 18.97
C VAL A 75 -4.06 5.93 19.52
N ASN A 76 -4.79 6.90 18.96
CA ASN A 76 -6.05 7.39 19.50
C ASN A 76 -7.28 6.66 18.95
N GLU A 77 -7.19 6.12 17.73
CA GLU A 77 -8.26 5.38 17.09
C GLU A 77 -7.78 3.97 16.81
N LYS A 78 -8.70 3.01 16.79
CA LYS A 78 -8.34 1.66 16.42
C LYS A 78 -8.40 1.48 14.91
N VAL A 79 -7.32 1.00 14.30
CA VAL A 79 -7.40 0.55 12.92
C VAL A 79 -8.23 -0.73 12.86
N HIS A 80 -8.94 -0.92 11.74
CA HIS A 80 -9.80 -2.09 11.57
C HIS A 80 -8.97 -3.36 11.43
N PHE A 81 -9.53 -4.48 11.87
CA PHE A 81 -8.92 -5.80 11.86
C PHE A 81 -7.64 -5.86 12.69
N ASP A 82 -7.18 -7.06 12.93
CA ASP A 82 -5.94 -7.26 13.64
C ASP A 82 -4.77 -7.19 12.65
N VAL A 83 -4.31 -5.96 12.41
CA VAL A 83 -3.11 -5.73 11.61
C VAL A 83 -1.88 -5.52 12.50
N SER A 84 -2.00 -5.81 13.78
CA SER A 84 -0.92 -5.59 14.74
C SER A 84 0.31 -6.44 14.45
N GLY A 85 0.15 -7.56 13.75
CA GLY A 85 1.27 -8.38 13.31
C GLY A 85 1.96 -7.86 12.06
N ASP A 86 1.37 -6.89 11.39
CA ASP A 86 1.96 -6.30 10.18
C ASP A 86 2.91 -5.16 10.57
N ASN A 87 3.94 -5.00 9.76
CA ASN A 87 4.92 -3.94 9.98
C ASN A 87 4.44 -2.63 9.37
N ILE A 88 3.59 -1.93 10.10
CA ILE A 88 2.98 -0.68 9.65
C ILE A 88 3.97 0.47 9.83
N ILE A 89 4.11 1.30 8.79
CA ILE A 89 4.89 2.53 8.88
C ILE A 89 4.05 3.59 9.56
N LEU A 90 4.46 4.02 10.75
CA LEU A 90 3.83 5.11 11.47
C LEU A 90 4.57 6.42 11.18
N TYR A 91 3.83 7.48 10.92
CA TYR A 91 4.42 8.77 10.59
C TYR A 91 3.69 9.92 11.27
N LYS A 92 4.42 11.00 11.56
CA LYS A 92 3.88 12.20 12.20
C LYS A 92 3.55 13.29 11.20
N ASN A 93 4.28 13.32 10.08
CA ASN A 93 4.11 14.33 9.04
C ASN A 93 4.53 13.74 7.69
N ASP A 94 4.30 14.51 6.63
CA ASP A 94 4.57 14.04 5.27
C ASP A 94 6.04 13.79 5.00
N GLU A 95 6.93 14.57 5.61
CA GLU A 95 8.38 14.39 5.45
C GLU A 95 8.83 13.05 6.04
N GLU A 96 8.33 12.75 7.24
CA GLU A 96 8.64 11.48 7.90
C GLU A 96 8.09 10.29 7.11
N LEU A 97 6.87 10.42 6.58
CA LEU A 97 6.28 9.40 5.72
C LEU A 97 7.15 9.15 4.49
N LYS A 98 7.56 10.22 3.82
CA LYS A 98 8.40 10.11 2.63
C LYS A 98 9.71 9.40 2.93
N GLU A 99 10.37 9.78 4.01
CA GLU A 99 11.64 9.21 4.41
C GLU A 99 11.52 7.72 4.72
N LYS A 100 10.52 7.36 5.52
CA LYS A 100 10.28 5.97 5.88
C LYS A 100 9.84 5.12 4.71
N LEU A 101 9.01 5.66 3.80
CA LEU A 101 8.60 4.98 2.59
C LEU A 101 9.77 4.71 1.66
N GLU A 102 10.62 5.71 1.42
CA GLU A 102 11.80 5.53 0.58
C GLU A 102 12.68 4.39 1.11
N LYS A 103 12.87 4.36 2.42
CA LYS A 103 13.68 3.33 3.06
C LYS A 103 13.07 1.94 2.89
N ARG A 104 11.76 1.82 3.12
CA ARG A 104 11.05 0.54 2.99
C ARG A 104 11.03 0.07 1.54
N LEU A 105 10.71 0.96 0.60
CA LEU A 105 10.64 0.62 -0.82
C LEU A 105 12.00 0.21 -1.36
N THR A 106 13.05 0.92 -0.99
CA THR A 106 14.41 0.55 -1.40
C THR A 106 14.73 -0.87 -0.96
N SER A 107 14.40 -1.21 0.28
CA SER A 107 14.65 -2.54 0.83
C SER A 107 13.85 -3.63 0.09
N VAL A 108 12.53 -3.45 -0.04
CA VAL A 108 11.68 -4.51 -0.60
C VAL A 108 11.83 -4.65 -2.11
N LEU A 109 12.07 -3.56 -2.83
CA LEU A 109 12.21 -3.60 -4.29
C LEU A 109 13.59 -4.08 -4.72
N GLN A 110 14.63 -3.86 -3.93
CA GLN A 110 15.94 -4.47 -4.20
C GLN A 110 15.86 -5.98 -4.21
N ASN A 111 15.09 -6.56 -3.29
CA ASN A 111 14.90 -8.00 -3.25
C ASN A 111 14.19 -8.53 -4.50
N VAL A 112 13.27 -7.76 -5.06
CA VAL A 112 12.60 -8.10 -6.32
C VAL A 112 13.60 -8.04 -7.49
N SER A 113 14.45 -7.01 -7.50
CA SER A 113 15.42 -6.82 -8.60
C SER A 113 16.52 -7.88 -8.62
N ASN A 114 16.76 -8.56 -7.51
CA ASN A 114 17.80 -9.58 -7.40
C ASN A 114 17.29 -11.00 -7.72
N ILE A 115 16.04 -11.11 -8.10
CA ILE A 115 15.46 -12.36 -8.58
C ILE A 115 15.59 -12.42 -10.10
#